data_6d21fd710baa63f72d19393dd386fb0e
#
_entry.id   6d21fd710baa63f72d19393dd386fb0e
#
_cell.length_a   1.000
_cell.length_b   1.000
_cell.length_c   1.000
_cell.angle_alpha   90.00
_cell.angle_beta   90.00
_cell.angle_gamma   90.00
#
_symmetry.space_group_name_H-M   'P 1'
#
loop_
_entity.id
_entity.type
_entity.pdbx_description
1 polymer ?
#
loop_
_entity_poly.entity_id
_entity_poly.type
_entity_poly.pdbx_seq_one_letter_code
_entity_poly.pdbx_strand_id
1 'polypeptide(L)'
;PTYRIVRGSLMGSYFKGSMASHMTWNHVSIPLGKMPEDLQDSLLNVSFREGVEALRQLVEKCDSSSIQLGKQINADFFPVIVHYNKDPYMMITSAMVEISSQCIHNILSTIENRLLDALILLEKEFGVLDDLDIDIDSKSKDERIEIVKQLQVIIFNDNSVNIGDGNRIKESNIASSIQE
;
A
#
# COMPACT_ATOMS: atom_id res chain seq x y z
N PRO A 1 -4.68 3.47 3.94
CA PRO A 1 -5.56 2.50 3.29
C PRO A 1 -4.80 1.25 2.86
N THR A 2 -5.39 0.08 3.06
CA THR A 2 -4.76 -1.22 2.79
C THR A 2 -4.41 -1.44 1.31
N TYR A 3 -5.18 -0.86 0.38
CA TYR A 3 -4.91 -0.95 -1.06
C TYR A 3 -3.61 -0.28 -1.53
N ARG A 4 -2.98 0.53 -0.67
CA ARG A 4 -1.67 1.14 -0.92
C ARG A 4 -0.49 0.32 -0.38
N ILE A 5 -0.77 -0.84 0.18
CA ILE A 5 0.25 -1.78 0.65
C ILE A 5 0.33 -2.90 -0.38
N VAL A 6 1.51 -3.07 -0.95
CA VAL A 6 1.75 -4.07 -1.99
C VAL A 6 2.80 -5.05 -1.48
N ARG A 7 2.53 -6.35 -1.63
CA ARG A 7 3.50 -7.40 -1.34
C ARG A 7 4.38 -7.61 -2.57
N GLY A 8 5.69 -7.38 -2.42
CA GLY A 8 6.68 -7.63 -3.45
C GLY A 8 7.35 -9.00 -3.33
N SER A 9 8.29 -9.26 -4.23
CA SER A 9 9.13 -10.45 -4.24
C SER A 9 10.53 -10.11 -3.76
N LEU A 10 11.09 -10.91 -2.84
CA LEU A 10 12.47 -10.71 -2.40
C LEU A 10 13.42 -11.24 -3.46
N MET A 11 14.15 -10.33 -4.09
CA MET A 11 15.12 -10.60 -5.14
C MET A 11 16.51 -10.15 -4.70
N GLY A 12 17.54 -10.78 -5.23
CA GLY A 12 18.90 -10.35 -4.91
C GLY A 12 19.97 -11.33 -5.36
N SER A 13 21.15 -11.16 -4.79
CA SER A 13 22.30 -12.01 -5.11
C SER A 13 22.83 -12.68 -3.84
N TYR A 14 23.19 -13.94 -3.95
CA TYR A 14 23.77 -14.69 -2.84
C TYR A 14 24.74 -15.77 -3.33
N PHE A 15 25.65 -16.14 -2.45
CA PHE A 15 26.50 -17.32 -2.61
C PHE A 15 25.89 -18.51 -1.86
N LYS A 16 26.10 -19.71 -2.39
CA LYS A 16 25.74 -20.94 -1.72
C LYS A 16 26.84 -21.97 -1.97
N GLY A 17 27.27 -22.64 -0.93
CA GLY A 17 28.30 -23.67 -1.00
C GLY A 17 29.54 -23.36 -0.16
N SER A 18 30.52 -24.27 -0.17
CA SER A 18 31.79 -24.11 0.55
C SER A 18 32.72 -23.12 -0.17
N MET A 19 33.73 -22.61 0.54
CA MET A 19 34.74 -21.70 -0.05
C MET A 19 35.45 -22.29 -1.27
N ALA A 20 35.49 -23.62 -1.40
CA ALA A 20 36.15 -24.30 -2.54
C ALA A 20 35.22 -24.54 -3.74
N SER A 21 33.92 -24.51 -3.56
CA SER A 21 32.91 -24.77 -4.60
C SER A 21 31.67 -23.93 -4.39
N HIS A 22 31.83 -22.60 -4.34
CA HIS A 22 30.68 -21.70 -4.22
C HIS A 22 30.00 -21.46 -5.56
N MET A 23 28.68 -21.47 -5.55
CA MET A 23 27.87 -21.01 -6.68
C MET A 23 27.33 -19.61 -6.37
N THR A 24 27.48 -18.72 -7.32
CA THR A 24 26.91 -17.36 -7.25
C THR A 24 25.58 -17.31 -7.96
N TRP A 25 24.58 -16.84 -7.28
CA TRP A 25 23.25 -16.61 -7.81
C TRP A 25 23.02 -15.10 -7.87
N ASN A 26 22.82 -14.58 -9.09
CA ASN A 26 22.65 -13.14 -9.30
C ASN A 26 21.22 -12.86 -9.73
N HIS A 27 20.61 -11.84 -9.11
CA HIS A 27 19.27 -11.38 -9.41
C HIS A 27 18.25 -12.51 -9.48
N VAL A 28 18.18 -13.27 -8.41
CA VAL A 28 17.25 -14.40 -8.26
C VAL A 28 16.37 -14.21 -7.03
N SER A 29 15.29 -14.95 -6.96
CA SER A 29 14.44 -14.97 -5.76
C SER A 29 15.23 -15.54 -4.58
N ILE A 30 15.28 -14.77 -3.50
CA ILE A 30 15.90 -15.21 -2.23
C ILE A 30 14.83 -15.97 -1.44
N PRO A 31 15.08 -17.25 -1.11
CA PRO A 31 14.13 -18.01 -0.33
C PRO A 31 14.01 -17.46 1.10
N LEU A 32 12.82 -17.49 1.65
CA LEU A 32 12.55 -17.04 3.02
C LEU A 32 12.56 -18.22 4.03
N GLY A 33 12.68 -19.45 3.55
CA GLY A 33 12.74 -20.65 4.37
C GLY A 33 11.51 -20.82 5.26
N LYS A 34 11.75 -20.95 6.56
CA LYS A 34 10.68 -21.09 7.59
C LYS A 34 10.42 -19.79 8.34
N MET A 35 10.61 -18.63 7.70
CA MET A 35 10.35 -17.33 8.31
C MET A 35 8.85 -17.22 8.66
N PRO A 36 8.50 -16.79 9.88
CA PRO A 36 7.11 -16.51 10.27
C PRO A 36 6.43 -15.51 9.32
N GLU A 37 5.13 -15.65 9.13
CA GLU A 37 4.37 -14.86 8.16
C GLU A 37 4.36 -13.37 8.48
N ASP A 38 4.26 -13.01 9.75
CA ASP A 38 4.35 -11.64 10.24
C ASP A 38 5.67 -10.95 9.89
N LEU A 39 6.79 -11.70 9.98
CA LEU A 39 8.10 -11.20 9.56
C LEU A 39 8.21 -11.12 8.04
N GLN A 40 7.66 -12.10 7.30
CA GLN A 40 7.60 -12.03 5.85
C GLN A 40 6.81 -10.81 5.40
N ASP A 41 5.66 -10.53 6.01
CA ASP A 41 4.82 -9.38 5.69
C ASP A 41 5.53 -8.06 5.98
N SER A 42 6.18 -7.96 7.13
CA SER A 42 7.00 -6.80 7.47
C SER A 42 8.14 -6.55 6.47
N LEU A 43 8.75 -7.63 5.98
CA LEU A 43 9.86 -7.57 5.02
C LEU A 43 9.38 -7.22 3.62
N LEU A 44 8.34 -7.91 3.13
CA LEU A 44 7.90 -7.90 1.73
C LEU A 44 6.89 -6.80 1.41
N ASN A 45 6.18 -6.29 2.41
CA ASN A 45 5.18 -5.26 2.18
C ASN A 45 5.84 -3.89 1.99
N VAL A 46 5.40 -3.21 0.94
CA VAL A 46 5.80 -1.84 0.62
C VAL A 46 4.56 -0.97 0.60
N SER A 47 4.62 0.11 1.37
CA SER A 47 3.51 1.06 1.49
C SER A 47 3.79 2.30 0.64
N PHE A 48 2.88 2.60 -0.28
CA PHE A 48 2.91 3.78 -1.12
C PHE A 48 2.14 4.92 -0.46
N ARG A 49 2.85 5.96 -0.04
CA ARG A 49 2.28 7.15 0.63
C ARG A 49 2.21 8.37 -0.27
N GLU A 50 2.81 8.27 -1.44
CA GLU A 50 2.93 9.32 -2.42
C GLU A 50 1.56 9.74 -2.97
N GLY A 51 1.46 10.99 -3.43
CA GLY A 51 0.28 11.50 -4.11
C GLY A 51 0.07 10.82 -5.47
N VAL A 52 -1.13 10.94 -6.02
CA VAL A 52 -1.54 10.31 -7.29
C VAL A 52 -0.59 10.70 -8.43
N GLU A 53 -0.23 11.97 -8.51
CA GLU A 53 0.67 12.47 -9.55
C GLU A 53 2.07 11.86 -9.46
N ALA A 54 2.62 11.74 -8.25
CA ALA A 54 3.92 11.10 -8.05
C ALA A 54 3.88 9.61 -8.42
N LEU A 55 2.76 8.92 -8.14
CA LEU A 55 2.58 7.52 -8.56
C LEU A 55 2.50 7.38 -10.08
N ARG A 56 1.81 8.31 -10.79
CA ARG A 56 1.77 8.32 -12.26
C ARG A 56 3.16 8.51 -12.86
N GLN A 57 3.92 9.49 -12.38
CA GLN A 57 5.29 9.72 -12.83
C GLN A 57 6.21 8.53 -12.55
N LEU A 58 5.99 7.82 -11.46
CA LEU A 58 6.73 6.62 -11.12
C LEU A 58 6.47 5.49 -12.13
N VAL A 59 5.21 5.29 -12.51
CA VAL A 59 4.81 4.30 -13.52
C VAL A 59 5.42 4.66 -14.88
N GLU A 60 5.29 5.90 -15.33
CA GLU A 60 5.84 6.36 -16.61
C GLU A 60 7.36 6.13 -16.70
N LYS A 61 8.09 6.38 -15.62
CA LYS A 61 9.53 6.09 -15.55
C LYS A 61 9.83 4.60 -15.64
N CYS A 62 9.02 3.76 -15.01
CA CYS A 62 9.22 2.32 -15.04
C CYS A 62 8.94 1.74 -16.43
N ASP A 63 7.84 2.15 -17.05
CA ASP A 63 7.45 1.67 -18.37
C ASP A 63 8.40 2.14 -19.48
N SER A 64 8.99 3.33 -19.33
CA SER A 64 9.90 3.91 -20.34
C SER A 64 11.33 3.43 -20.24
N SER A 65 11.80 2.98 -19.08
CA SER A 65 13.23 2.75 -18.82
C SER A 65 13.59 1.40 -18.23
N SER A 66 12.68 0.44 -18.18
CA SER A 66 12.90 -0.89 -17.56
C SER A 66 13.46 -0.79 -16.13
N ILE A 67 13.16 0.30 -15.42
CA ILE A 67 13.58 0.49 -14.04
C ILE A 67 12.75 -0.45 -13.17
N GLN A 68 13.44 -1.25 -12.37
CA GLN A 68 12.80 -2.08 -11.35
C GLN A 68 12.44 -1.24 -10.14
N LEU A 69 11.16 -1.29 -9.80
CA LEU A 69 10.68 -0.69 -8.56
C LEU A 69 10.98 -1.61 -7.39
N GLY A 70 11.56 -1.06 -6.34
CA GLY A 70 11.81 -1.89 -5.18
C GLY A 70 12.29 -1.13 -3.96
N LYS A 71 12.15 -1.81 -2.83
CA LYS A 71 12.65 -1.39 -1.53
C LYS A 71 13.94 -2.13 -1.24
N GLN A 72 15.07 -1.41 -1.15
CA GLN A 72 16.34 -1.99 -0.73
C GLN A 72 16.21 -2.55 0.69
N ILE A 73 16.72 -3.77 0.88
CA ILE A 73 16.79 -4.39 2.21
C ILE A 73 18.13 -4.04 2.84
N ASN A 74 18.10 -3.57 4.08
CA ASN A 74 19.32 -3.30 4.84
C ASN A 74 20.07 -4.60 5.08
N ALA A 75 21.40 -4.57 4.94
CA ALA A 75 22.28 -5.70 5.15
C ALA A 75 22.15 -6.33 6.55
N ASP A 76 21.71 -5.57 7.54
CA ASP A 76 21.46 -6.07 8.91
C ASP A 76 20.35 -7.15 8.96
N PHE A 77 19.48 -7.22 7.95
CA PHE A 77 18.46 -8.26 7.82
C PHE A 77 18.97 -9.56 7.17
N PHE A 78 20.12 -9.54 6.49
CA PHE A 78 20.63 -10.71 5.78
C PHE A 78 20.86 -11.90 6.72
N PRO A 79 21.47 -11.74 7.91
CA PRO A 79 21.62 -12.86 8.86
C PRO A 79 20.29 -13.45 9.29
N VAL A 80 19.24 -12.64 9.42
CA VAL A 80 17.89 -13.11 9.78
C VAL A 80 17.33 -14.01 8.68
N ILE A 81 17.43 -13.59 7.42
CA ILE A 81 16.97 -14.38 6.27
C ILE A 81 17.74 -15.70 6.18
N VAL A 82 19.06 -15.66 6.33
CA VAL A 82 19.93 -16.85 6.34
C VAL A 82 19.55 -17.82 7.47
N HIS A 83 19.30 -17.28 8.67
CA HIS A 83 18.89 -18.10 9.82
C HIS A 83 17.62 -18.92 9.54
N TYR A 84 16.60 -18.32 8.94
CA TYR A 84 15.35 -19.03 8.61
C TYR A 84 15.49 -20.02 7.45
N ASN A 85 16.47 -19.82 6.58
CA ASN A 85 16.79 -20.78 5.52
C ASN A 85 17.52 -22.01 6.02
N LYS A 86 18.09 -21.96 7.25
CA LYS A 86 18.88 -23.06 7.84
C LYS A 86 20.04 -23.53 6.95
N ASP A 87 20.58 -22.62 6.14
CA ASP A 87 21.72 -22.89 5.27
C ASP A 87 22.93 -22.05 5.72
N PRO A 88 23.85 -22.63 6.50
CA PRO A 88 25.00 -21.90 7.04
C PRO A 88 26.00 -21.45 5.97
N TYR A 89 25.89 -22.00 4.76
CA TYR A 89 26.76 -21.66 3.64
C TYR A 89 26.15 -20.61 2.70
N MET A 90 24.95 -20.11 3.02
CA MET A 90 24.30 -19.05 2.29
C MET A 90 24.83 -17.68 2.75
N MET A 91 25.34 -16.88 1.84
CA MET A 91 25.76 -15.51 2.09
C MET A 91 25.06 -14.57 1.11
N ILE A 92 24.17 -13.75 1.61
CA ILE A 92 23.46 -12.73 0.81
C ILE A 92 24.39 -11.53 0.62
N THR A 93 24.53 -11.08 -0.62
CA THR A 93 25.36 -9.90 -0.98
C THR A 93 24.52 -8.69 -1.33
N SER A 94 23.32 -8.91 -1.85
CA SER A 94 22.35 -7.86 -2.11
C SER A 94 20.94 -8.41 -1.99
N ALA A 95 20.00 -7.62 -1.50
CA ALA A 95 18.59 -7.97 -1.46
C ALA A 95 17.71 -6.72 -1.60
N MET A 96 16.65 -6.86 -2.39
CA MET A 96 15.62 -5.85 -2.53
C MET A 96 14.25 -6.52 -2.66
N VAL A 97 13.22 -5.84 -2.23
CA VAL A 97 11.84 -6.24 -2.49
C VAL A 97 11.40 -5.59 -3.80
N GLU A 98 11.27 -6.38 -4.85
CA GLU A 98 10.83 -5.91 -6.15
C GLU A 98 9.32 -5.88 -6.26
N ILE A 99 8.81 -4.85 -6.92
CA ILE A 99 7.40 -4.60 -7.14
C ILE A 99 7.17 -4.37 -8.62
N SER A 100 6.13 -5.00 -9.16
CA SER A 100 5.72 -4.77 -10.54
C SER A 100 5.06 -3.37 -10.69
N SER A 101 5.33 -2.66 -11.79
CA SER A 101 4.62 -1.42 -12.14
C SER A 101 3.11 -1.62 -12.19
N GLN A 102 2.64 -2.81 -12.55
CA GLN A 102 1.23 -3.18 -12.53
C GLN A 102 0.57 -2.99 -11.16
N CYS A 103 1.30 -3.17 -10.07
CA CYS A 103 0.78 -2.93 -8.72
C CYS A 103 0.43 -1.46 -8.51
N ILE A 104 1.23 -0.54 -9.06
CA ILE A 104 0.95 0.89 -8.96
C ILE A 104 -0.22 1.28 -9.85
N HIS A 105 -0.33 0.71 -11.06
CA HIS A 105 -1.52 0.86 -11.90
C HIS A 105 -2.79 0.44 -11.16
N ASN A 106 -2.75 -0.69 -10.44
CA ASN A 106 -3.88 -1.16 -9.65
C ASN A 106 -4.23 -0.20 -8.50
N ILE A 107 -3.22 0.42 -7.87
CA ILE A 107 -3.45 1.45 -6.84
C ILE A 107 -4.15 2.65 -7.47
N LEU A 108 -3.67 3.16 -8.61
CA LEU A 108 -4.26 4.29 -9.32
C LEU A 108 -5.70 4.02 -9.74
N SER A 109 -5.95 2.87 -10.37
CA SER A 109 -7.31 2.45 -10.76
C SER A 109 -8.23 2.30 -9.55
N THR A 110 -7.72 1.82 -8.41
CA THR A 110 -8.51 1.73 -7.18
C THR A 110 -8.89 3.12 -6.67
N ILE A 111 -7.99 4.10 -6.75
CA ILE A 111 -8.27 5.48 -6.36
C ILE A 111 -9.33 6.09 -7.27
N GLU A 112 -9.20 5.90 -8.60
CA GLU A 112 -10.14 6.40 -9.60
C GLU A 112 -11.54 5.80 -9.40
N ASN A 113 -11.66 4.50 -9.21
CA ASN A 113 -12.93 3.83 -8.96
C ASN A 113 -13.59 4.34 -7.67
N ARG A 114 -12.84 4.52 -6.59
CA ARG A 114 -13.37 5.04 -5.32
C ARG A 114 -13.82 6.49 -5.43
N LEU A 115 -13.11 7.31 -6.20
CA LEU A 115 -13.55 8.66 -6.48
C LEU A 115 -14.86 8.65 -7.25
N LEU A 116 -14.98 7.79 -8.26
CA LEU A 116 -16.21 7.62 -9.02
C LEU A 116 -17.36 7.16 -8.12
N ASP A 117 -17.16 6.16 -7.27
CA ASP A 117 -18.16 5.68 -6.34
C ASP A 117 -18.60 6.78 -5.36
N ALA A 118 -17.67 7.61 -4.89
CA ALA A 118 -17.96 8.75 -4.02
C ALA A 118 -18.80 9.81 -4.75
N LEU A 119 -18.47 10.11 -6.00
CA LEU A 119 -19.24 11.05 -6.83
C LEU A 119 -20.66 10.53 -7.13
N ILE A 120 -20.80 9.24 -7.44
CA ILE A 120 -22.11 8.60 -7.65
C ILE A 120 -22.97 8.68 -6.37
N LEU A 121 -22.36 8.44 -5.20
CA LEU A 121 -23.09 8.58 -3.93
C LEU A 121 -23.55 10.04 -3.72
N LEU A 122 -22.68 11.02 -3.96
CA LEU A 122 -23.03 12.43 -3.83
C LEU A 122 -24.13 12.84 -4.80
N GLU A 123 -24.04 12.42 -6.07
CA GLU A 123 -25.08 12.68 -7.08
C GLU A 123 -26.42 12.06 -6.68
N LYS A 124 -26.42 10.85 -6.15
CA LYS A 124 -27.62 10.18 -5.64
C LYS A 124 -28.27 10.95 -4.48
N GLU A 125 -27.46 11.49 -3.58
CA GLU A 125 -27.95 12.15 -2.38
C GLU A 125 -28.32 13.62 -2.58
N PHE A 126 -27.61 14.33 -3.46
CA PHE A 126 -27.77 15.78 -3.66
C PHE A 126 -28.29 16.17 -5.04
N GLY A 127 -28.43 15.21 -5.98
CA GLY A 127 -28.82 15.46 -7.36
C GLY A 127 -27.65 15.78 -8.27
N VAL A 128 -27.93 16.29 -9.45
CA VAL A 128 -26.91 16.59 -10.47
C VAL A 128 -25.87 17.54 -9.92
N LEU A 129 -24.61 17.12 -9.94
CA LEU A 129 -23.48 17.89 -9.43
C LEU A 129 -22.89 18.80 -10.54
N ASP A 130 -23.72 19.68 -11.10
CA ASP A 130 -23.20 20.74 -12.00
C ASP A 130 -22.30 21.63 -11.16
N ASP A 131 -21.15 22.00 -11.53
CA ASP A 131 -20.18 22.87 -10.83
C ASP A 131 -19.69 22.37 -9.44
N LEU A 132 -20.00 21.14 -9.03
CA LEU A 132 -19.66 20.58 -7.70
C LEU A 132 -20.24 21.40 -6.52
N ASP A 133 -21.26 22.20 -6.76
CA ASP A 133 -21.97 22.94 -5.71
C ASP A 133 -22.97 22.00 -5.02
N ILE A 134 -22.67 21.64 -3.80
CA ILE A 134 -23.47 20.70 -3.00
C ILE A 134 -24.25 21.50 -1.95
N ASP A 135 -25.58 21.56 -2.09
CA ASP A 135 -26.45 22.15 -1.06
C ASP A 135 -26.55 21.21 0.17
N ILE A 136 -25.57 21.35 1.06
CA ILE A 136 -25.49 20.56 2.29
C ILE A 136 -26.69 20.85 3.21
N ASP A 137 -27.27 22.06 3.14
CA ASP A 137 -28.36 22.46 4.04
C ASP A 137 -29.70 21.86 3.63
N SER A 138 -29.80 21.29 2.43
CA SER A 138 -30.97 20.50 2.01
C SER A 138 -31.17 19.20 2.80
N LYS A 139 -30.14 18.72 3.53
CA LYS A 139 -30.16 17.47 4.32
C LYS A 139 -30.19 17.73 5.82
N SER A 140 -30.91 16.90 6.54
CA SER A 140 -30.91 16.91 8.01
C SER A 140 -29.52 16.50 8.57
N LYS A 141 -29.28 16.82 9.84
CA LYS A 141 -28.01 16.50 10.51
C LYS A 141 -27.73 14.99 10.50
N ASP A 142 -28.73 14.15 10.70
CA ASP A 142 -28.57 12.70 10.75
C ASP A 142 -28.27 12.11 9.36
N GLU A 143 -28.92 12.62 8.31
CA GLU A 143 -28.63 12.24 6.92
C GLU A 143 -27.20 12.61 6.52
N ARG A 144 -26.73 13.81 6.90
CA ARG A 144 -25.33 14.24 6.64
C ARG A 144 -24.32 13.29 7.30
N ILE A 145 -24.58 12.89 8.54
CA ILE A 145 -23.71 11.94 9.27
C ILE A 145 -23.66 10.60 8.52
N GLU A 146 -24.79 10.12 8.03
CA GLU A 146 -24.85 8.85 7.31
C GLU A 146 -24.11 8.92 5.97
N ILE A 147 -24.29 10.00 5.21
CA ILE A 147 -23.56 10.23 3.95
C ILE A 147 -22.05 10.27 4.21
N VAL A 148 -21.59 10.97 5.24
CA VAL A 148 -20.17 11.02 5.60
C VAL A 148 -19.62 9.64 5.95
N LYS A 149 -20.38 8.82 6.69
CA LYS A 149 -19.99 7.44 6.99
C LYS A 149 -19.84 6.61 5.72
N GLN A 150 -20.78 6.71 4.79
CA GLN A 150 -20.71 5.98 3.52
C GLN A 150 -19.53 6.44 2.67
N LEU A 151 -19.24 7.74 2.58
CA LEU A 151 -18.06 8.28 1.94
C LEU A 151 -16.76 7.76 2.58
N GLN A 152 -16.69 7.70 3.89
CA GLN A 152 -15.54 7.14 4.60
C GLN A 152 -15.32 5.67 4.25
N VAL A 153 -16.39 4.87 4.18
CA VAL A 153 -16.30 3.48 3.76
C VAL A 153 -15.80 3.38 2.31
N ILE A 154 -16.32 4.17 1.39
CA ILE A 154 -15.91 4.19 0.00
C ILE A 154 -14.42 4.57 -0.11
N ILE A 155 -13.99 5.65 0.52
CA ILE A 155 -12.63 6.19 0.38
C ILE A 155 -11.59 5.30 1.03
N PHE A 156 -11.86 4.81 2.24
CA PHE A 156 -10.86 4.08 3.01
C PHE A 156 -10.96 2.56 2.85
N ASN A 157 -12.14 2.04 2.44
CA ASN A 157 -12.44 0.60 2.37
C ASN A 157 -11.97 -0.14 3.62
N ASP A 158 -12.11 0.54 4.73
CA ASP A 158 -11.62 0.04 6.00
C ASP A 158 -12.85 -0.37 6.80
N ASN A 159 -13.19 -1.66 6.74
CA ASN A 159 -14.16 -2.24 7.67
C ASN A 159 -13.67 -2.14 9.13
N SER A 160 -12.46 -1.60 9.34
CA SER A 160 -11.88 -1.36 10.65
C SER A 160 -12.41 -0.09 11.32
N VAL A 161 -13.09 0.81 10.59
CA VAL A 161 -13.85 1.89 11.21
C VAL A 161 -15.20 1.35 11.63
N ASN A 162 -15.17 0.50 12.66
CA ASN A 162 -16.37 0.12 13.39
C ASN A 162 -16.81 1.35 14.21
N ILE A 163 -17.61 2.20 13.59
CA ILE A 163 -18.31 3.28 14.30
C ILE A 163 -19.48 2.61 15.01
N GLY A 164 -19.14 1.75 15.98
CA GLY A 164 -20.11 1.29 16.97
C GLY A 164 -20.40 2.43 17.93
N ASP A 165 -21.63 2.48 18.45
CA ASP A 165 -22.17 3.48 19.39
C ASP A 165 -21.39 3.71 20.70
N GLY A 166 -20.10 3.36 20.77
CA GLY A 166 -19.22 3.52 21.91
C GLY A 166 -17.86 4.15 21.62
N ASN A 167 -17.49 4.39 20.38
CA ASN A 167 -16.21 5.01 20.05
C ASN A 167 -16.29 6.54 20.17
N ARG A 168 -15.91 7.06 21.33
CA ARG A 168 -15.49 8.46 21.45
C ARG A 168 -14.24 8.62 20.58
N ILE A 169 -14.37 9.26 19.42
CA ILE A 169 -13.24 9.77 18.65
C ILE A 169 -12.62 10.90 19.48
N LYS A 170 -11.67 10.54 20.33
CA LYS A 170 -10.80 11.53 20.96
C LYS A 170 -9.80 11.97 19.89
N GLU A 171 -9.89 13.26 19.54
CA GLU A 171 -8.87 14.00 18.80
C GLU A 171 -8.52 13.46 17.41
N SER A 172 -9.49 13.33 16.50
CA SER A 172 -9.16 13.36 15.09
C SER A 172 -9.23 14.80 14.57
N ASN A 173 -8.15 15.30 13.98
CA ASN A 173 -8.06 16.63 13.37
C ASN A 173 -9.03 16.84 12.17
N ILE A 174 -9.97 15.96 11.95
CA ILE A 174 -11.01 16.06 10.93
C ILE A 174 -12.15 17.00 11.36
N ALA A 175 -12.31 17.23 12.65
CA ALA A 175 -13.37 18.09 13.18
C ALA A 175 -12.95 19.56 13.40
N SER A 176 -11.69 19.92 13.20
CA SER A 176 -11.18 21.28 13.47
C SER A 176 -11.18 22.23 12.27
N SER A 177 -11.62 21.78 11.09
CA SER A 177 -11.69 22.65 9.91
C SER A 177 -13.11 23.12 9.55
N ILE A 178 -14.09 22.93 10.46
CA ILE A 178 -15.44 23.48 10.28
C ILE A 178 -15.80 24.31 11.54
N GLN A 179 -14.99 25.32 11.78
CA GLN A 179 -15.36 26.50 12.61
C GLN A 179 -14.54 27.68 12.11
N GLU A 180 -15.09 28.38 11.13
CA GLU A 180 -15.20 29.84 11.02
C GLU A 180 -15.99 30.16 9.75
#